data_9b11916df3f998792b54ef2f51797a81
#
_entry.id   9b11916df3f998792b54ef2f51797a81
#
_cell.length_a   1.000
_cell.length_b   1.000
_cell.length_c   1.000
_cell.angle_alpha   90.00
_cell.angle_beta   90.00
_cell.angle_gamma   90.00
#
_symmetry.space_group_name_H-M   'P 1'
#
loop_
_entity.id
_entity.type
_entity.pdbx_description
1 polymer ?
#
loop_
_entity_poly.entity_id
_entity_poly.type
_entity_poly.pdbx_seq_one_letter_code
_entity_poly.pdbx_strand_id
1 'polypeptide(L)'
;MADARKTVMWRMVPVVGLAVAIAASALARAAVQSPALSIALPIIGIVALLSVVFACVHHADVIAHRTGEPYGTLVLTIAVTVIEVALILSIMLAGKGQPTLARETVFSVIMVVCNGVVGVCLILGGLRYGEQGFQVSGISSYLVVLMPLATLTLVLPTYTTSAPGAFYSPGQLGFVAVATLLLYGVFLYVQTVRHRDYFLSDLGDADQSVMPEPRQVWESVVLLVIGLVAVVLLAKGVAGSIETAVLAIGATLVKLVCTSLICCGVMA
;
A
#
# COMPACT_ATOMS: atom_id res chain seq x y z
N MET A 1 -16.61 -20.17 20.92
CA MET A 1 -17.22 -18.82 21.09
C MET A 1 -16.28 -17.66 20.74
N ALA A 2 -14.96 -17.76 21.03
CA ALA A 2 -13.99 -16.71 20.68
C ALA A 2 -13.79 -16.57 19.14
N ASP A 3 -13.81 -17.68 18.42
CA ASP A 3 -13.59 -17.71 16.97
C ASP A 3 -14.75 -17.08 16.17
N ALA A 4 -15.98 -17.34 16.57
CA ALA A 4 -17.15 -16.72 15.94
C ALA A 4 -17.16 -15.18 16.12
N ARG A 5 -16.69 -14.67 17.28
CA ARG A 5 -16.55 -13.23 17.52
C ARG A 5 -15.49 -12.59 16.62
N LYS A 6 -14.35 -13.26 16.43
CA LYS A 6 -13.28 -12.77 15.54
C LYS A 6 -13.78 -12.69 14.10
N THR A 7 -14.44 -13.72 13.61
CA THR A 7 -14.99 -13.74 12.23
C THR A 7 -16.01 -12.63 11.99
N VAL A 8 -16.91 -12.39 12.94
CA VAL A 8 -17.89 -11.29 12.85
C VAL A 8 -17.18 -9.93 12.88
N MET A 9 -16.19 -9.76 13.71
CA MET A 9 -15.41 -8.52 13.79
C MET A 9 -14.76 -8.17 12.45
N TRP A 10 -14.05 -9.10 11.81
CA TRP A 10 -13.41 -8.86 10.52
C TRP A 10 -14.39 -8.53 9.40
N ARG A 11 -15.60 -9.10 9.43
CA ARG A 11 -16.68 -8.77 8.47
C ARG A 11 -17.25 -7.37 8.66
N MET A 12 -17.34 -6.89 9.90
CA MET A 12 -17.94 -5.60 10.21
C MET A 12 -16.98 -4.43 9.97
N VAL A 13 -15.67 -4.62 10.14
CA VAL A 13 -14.67 -3.54 10.06
C VAL A 13 -14.69 -2.80 8.71
N PRO A 14 -14.70 -3.44 7.52
CA PRO A 14 -14.75 -2.72 6.24
C PRO A 14 -16.03 -1.89 6.08
N VAL A 15 -17.17 -2.42 6.52
CA VAL A 15 -18.47 -1.76 6.41
C VAL A 15 -18.55 -0.55 7.35
N VAL A 16 -18.10 -0.73 8.61
CA VAL A 16 -18.03 0.36 9.58
C VAL A 16 -17.04 1.42 9.13
N GLY A 17 -15.89 1.02 8.58
CA GLY A 17 -14.91 1.93 8.02
C GLY A 17 -15.46 2.78 6.88
N LEU A 18 -16.25 2.17 5.97
CA LEU A 18 -16.93 2.91 4.92
C LEU A 18 -17.98 3.89 5.49
N ALA A 19 -18.73 3.47 6.49
CA ALA A 19 -19.70 4.36 7.16
C ALA A 19 -18.99 5.54 7.84
N VAL A 20 -17.87 5.30 8.50
CA VAL A 20 -17.03 6.34 9.11
C VAL A 20 -16.47 7.28 8.05
N ALA A 21 -16.03 6.77 6.90
CA ALA A 21 -15.53 7.58 5.78
C ALA A 21 -16.60 8.54 5.26
N ILE A 22 -17.81 8.03 5.04
CA ILE A 22 -18.96 8.83 4.57
C ILE A 22 -19.34 9.86 5.63
N ALA A 23 -19.45 9.46 6.90
CA ALA A 23 -19.76 10.35 8.00
C ALA A 23 -18.70 11.45 8.17
N ALA A 24 -17.42 11.11 8.12
CA ALA A 24 -16.32 12.06 8.20
C ALA A 24 -16.35 13.09 7.05
N SER A 25 -16.67 12.66 5.82
CA SER A 25 -16.80 13.55 4.67
C SER A 25 -17.98 14.51 4.82
N ALA A 26 -19.09 14.06 5.40
CA ALA A 26 -20.27 14.90 5.70
C ALA A 26 -19.99 15.90 6.83
N LEU A 27 -19.28 15.48 7.88
CA LEU A 27 -18.92 16.32 9.02
C LEU A 27 -17.73 17.25 8.75
N ALA A 28 -16.99 17.06 7.69
CA ALA A 28 -15.82 17.89 7.37
C ALA A 28 -16.15 19.40 7.31
N ARG A 29 -17.34 19.76 6.83
CA ARG A 29 -17.81 21.15 6.83
C ARG A 29 -18.06 21.71 8.24
N ALA A 30 -18.57 20.88 9.14
CA ALA A 30 -18.81 21.26 10.54
C ALA A 30 -17.51 21.34 11.36
N ALA A 31 -16.51 20.55 10.98
CA ALA A 31 -15.19 20.54 11.62
C ALA A 31 -14.45 21.88 11.49
N VAL A 32 -14.71 22.63 10.43
CA VAL A 32 -14.11 23.97 10.23
C VAL A 32 -14.58 24.96 11.30
N GLN A 33 -15.75 24.74 11.90
CA GLN A 33 -16.34 25.66 12.87
C GLN A 33 -16.06 25.31 14.34
N SER A 34 -15.55 24.10 14.61
CA SER A 34 -15.28 23.66 15.99
C SER A 34 -13.86 23.10 16.13
N PRO A 35 -13.00 23.71 16.99
CA PRO A 35 -11.61 23.28 17.15
C PRO A 35 -11.48 21.86 17.72
N ALA A 36 -12.45 21.39 18.52
CA ALA A 36 -12.45 20.02 19.01
C ALA A 36 -12.67 19.00 17.88
N LEU A 37 -13.56 19.30 16.93
CA LEU A 37 -13.88 18.41 15.82
C LEU A 37 -12.75 18.36 14.77
N SER A 38 -12.02 19.45 14.60
CA SER A 38 -10.88 19.53 13.69
C SER A 38 -9.71 18.64 14.11
N ILE A 39 -9.57 18.33 15.40
CA ILE A 39 -8.55 17.42 15.94
C ILE A 39 -9.09 15.99 16.04
N ALA A 40 -10.35 15.82 16.46
CA ALA A 40 -10.93 14.50 16.67
C ALA A 40 -11.15 13.71 15.37
N LEU A 41 -11.63 14.36 14.30
CA LEU A 41 -11.90 13.71 13.01
C LEU A 41 -10.67 13.06 12.38
N PRO A 42 -9.50 13.70 12.29
CA PRO A 42 -8.30 13.05 11.77
C PRO A 42 -7.85 11.86 12.60
N ILE A 43 -7.93 11.94 13.92
CA ILE A 43 -7.54 10.84 14.82
C ILE A 43 -8.46 9.63 14.60
N ILE A 44 -9.78 9.86 14.57
CA ILE A 44 -10.75 8.80 14.26
C ILE A 44 -10.51 8.25 12.86
N GLY A 45 -10.23 9.11 11.89
CA GLY A 45 -9.91 8.74 10.52
C GLY A 45 -8.67 7.84 10.42
N ILE A 46 -7.60 8.15 11.13
CA ILE A 46 -6.37 7.34 11.17
C ILE A 46 -6.64 5.97 11.80
N VAL A 47 -7.32 5.93 12.94
CA VAL A 47 -7.66 4.66 13.62
C VAL A 47 -8.56 3.79 12.74
N ALA A 48 -9.57 4.41 12.10
CA ALA A 48 -10.45 3.71 11.16
C ALA A 48 -9.67 3.21 9.93
N LEU A 49 -8.78 4.03 9.36
CA LEU A 49 -7.93 3.68 8.22
C LEU A 49 -7.09 2.45 8.54
N LEU A 50 -6.33 2.47 9.64
CA LEU A 50 -5.52 1.34 10.06
C LEU A 50 -6.37 0.07 10.28
N SER A 51 -7.51 0.21 10.95
CA SER A 51 -8.41 -0.93 11.19
C SER A 51 -8.92 -1.55 9.88
N VAL A 52 -9.30 -0.72 8.90
CA VAL A 52 -9.78 -1.19 7.59
C VAL A 52 -8.65 -1.82 6.79
N VAL A 53 -7.43 -1.27 6.83
CA VAL A 53 -6.26 -1.86 6.17
C VAL A 53 -6.00 -3.27 6.69
N PHE A 54 -5.95 -3.48 8.02
CA PHE A 54 -5.79 -4.81 8.59
C PHE A 54 -6.93 -5.76 8.20
N ALA A 55 -8.15 -5.27 8.10
CA ALA A 55 -9.28 -6.07 7.61
C ALA A 55 -9.14 -6.45 6.14
N CYS A 56 -8.65 -5.54 5.28
CA CYS A 56 -8.36 -5.82 3.88
C CYS A 56 -7.29 -6.91 3.74
N VAL A 57 -6.20 -6.81 4.50
CA VAL A 57 -5.15 -7.84 4.53
C VAL A 57 -5.73 -9.19 4.94
N HIS A 58 -6.53 -9.24 6.01
CA HIS A 58 -7.18 -10.49 6.44
C HIS A 58 -8.08 -11.10 5.36
N HIS A 59 -8.90 -10.30 4.68
CA HIS A 59 -9.76 -10.81 3.59
C HIS A 59 -8.96 -11.24 2.36
N ALA A 60 -7.88 -10.53 2.02
CA ALA A 60 -6.96 -10.93 0.96
C ALA A 60 -6.25 -12.24 1.29
N ASP A 61 -5.87 -12.44 2.55
CA ASP A 61 -5.26 -13.68 3.05
C ASP A 61 -6.22 -14.87 2.94
N VAL A 62 -7.50 -14.71 3.31
CA VAL A 62 -8.54 -15.74 3.11
C VAL A 62 -8.69 -16.14 1.64
N ILE A 63 -8.60 -15.16 0.72
CA ILE A 63 -8.65 -15.43 -0.73
C ILE A 63 -7.39 -16.18 -1.16
N ALA A 64 -6.23 -15.75 -0.66
CA ALA A 64 -4.93 -16.33 -0.96
C ALA A 64 -4.85 -17.80 -0.54
N HIS A 65 -5.31 -18.14 0.67
CA HIS A 65 -5.35 -19.53 1.16
C HIS A 65 -6.14 -20.47 0.27
N ARG A 66 -7.23 -20.00 -0.34
CA ARG A 66 -7.98 -20.84 -1.28
C ARG A 66 -7.34 -20.96 -2.65
N THR A 67 -6.73 -19.89 -3.11
CA THR A 67 -6.10 -19.86 -4.45
C THR A 67 -4.79 -20.64 -4.45
N GLY A 68 -4.19 -20.84 -3.29
CA GLY A 68 -2.90 -21.51 -3.11
C GLY A 68 -1.72 -20.63 -3.54
N GLU A 69 -0.55 -20.96 -3.02
CA GLU A 69 0.68 -20.28 -3.44
C GLU A 69 1.10 -20.76 -4.85
N PRO A 70 1.58 -19.89 -5.73
CA PRO A 70 1.95 -18.48 -5.54
C PRO A 70 0.82 -17.48 -5.90
N TYR A 71 -0.35 -17.96 -6.30
CA TYR A 71 -1.43 -17.09 -6.80
C TYR A 71 -2.06 -16.25 -5.68
N GLY A 72 -2.01 -16.73 -4.45
CA GLY A 72 -2.50 -16.01 -3.29
C GLY A 72 -1.74 -14.71 -3.05
N THR A 73 -0.42 -14.79 -3.05
CA THR A 73 0.46 -13.61 -2.92
C THR A 73 0.28 -12.63 -4.07
N LEU A 74 0.02 -13.12 -5.30
CA LEU A 74 -0.32 -12.28 -6.45
C LEU A 74 -1.61 -11.49 -6.24
N VAL A 75 -2.67 -12.12 -5.75
CA VAL A 75 -3.95 -11.44 -5.47
C VAL A 75 -3.75 -10.33 -4.46
N LEU A 76 -3.02 -10.60 -3.38
CA LEU A 76 -2.70 -9.62 -2.36
C LEU A 76 -1.90 -8.45 -2.96
N THR A 77 -0.83 -8.73 -3.71
CA THR A 77 0.01 -7.72 -4.35
C THR A 77 -0.79 -6.84 -5.31
N ILE A 78 -1.64 -7.43 -6.17
CA ILE A 78 -2.48 -6.67 -7.09
C ILE A 78 -3.48 -5.79 -6.32
N ALA A 79 -4.12 -6.33 -5.26
CA ALA A 79 -5.06 -5.56 -4.46
C ALA A 79 -4.39 -4.32 -3.83
N VAL A 80 -3.21 -4.51 -3.23
CA VAL A 80 -2.43 -3.40 -2.65
C VAL A 80 -2.00 -2.40 -3.72
N THR A 81 -1.50 -2.85 -4.87
CA THR A 81 -1.10 -1.98 -5.99
C THR A 81 -2.29 -1.15 -6.49
N VAL A 82 -3.48 -1.72 -6.59
CA VAL A 82 -4.69 -0.98 -6.99
C VAL A 82 -5.03 0.12 -5.99
N ILE A 83 -4.92 -0.16 -4.68
CA ILE A 83 -5.12 0.85 -3.64
C ILE A 83 -4.11 2.00 -3.81
N GLU A 84 -2.85 1.66 -3.94
CA GLU A 84 -1.76 2.64 -4.04
C GLU A 84 -1.93 3.55 -5.26
N VAL A 85 -2.17 2.98 -6.43
CA VAL A 85 -2.43 3.75 -7.66
C VAL A 85 -3.68 4.60 -7.51
N ALA A 86 -4.76 4.08 -6.92
CA ALA A 86 -5.99 4.82 -6.68
C ALA A 86 -5.78 6.00 -5.73
N LEU A 87 -4.94 5.84 -4.69
CA LEU A 87 -4.57 6.92 -3.77
C LEU A 87 -3.76 8.01 -4.48
N ILE A 88 -2.72 7.64 -5.23
CA ILE A 88 -1.88 8.59 -5.97
C ILE A 88 -2.73 9.37 -6.97
N LEU A 89 -3.53 8.68 -7.80
CA LEU A 89 -4.46 9.31 -8.75
C LEU A 89 -5.43 10.25 -8.04
N SER A 90 -5.97 9.83 -6.92
CA SER A 90 -6.93 10.59 -6.12
C SER A 90 -6.33 11.90 -5.61
N ILE A 91 -5.09 11.88 -5.14
CA ILE A 91 -4.36 13.07 -4.68
C ILE A 91 -4.00 13.96 -5.87
N MET A 92 -3.56 13.39 -7.00
CA MET A 92 -3.26 14.14 -8.22
C MET A 92 -4.49 14.86 -8.79
N LEU A 93 -5.65 14.21 -8.78
CA LEU A 93 -6.91 14.81 -9.26
C LEU A 93 -7.47 15.86 -8.29
N ALA A 94 -7.22 15.73 -6.99
CA ALA A 94 -7.65 16.69 -5.98
C ALA A 94 -6.68 17.87 -5.84
N GLY A 95 -5.40 17.67 -6.16
CA GLY A 95 -4.35 18.68 -6.09
C GLY A 95 -4.35 19.62 -7.30
N LYS A 96 -3.86 20.84 -7.07
CA LYS A 96 -3.71 21.85 -8.12
C LYS A 96 -2.50 21.56 -9.01
N GLY A 97 -2.50 20.40 -9.71
CA GLY A 97 -1.57 20.10 -10.80
C GLY A 97 -0.08 20.16 -10.44
N GLN A 98 0.34 19.52 -9.33
CA GLN A 98 1.77 19.34 -9.07
C GLN A 98 2.29 18.14 -9.88
N PRO A 99 3.01 18.37 -10.99
CA PRO A 99 3.41 17.29 -11.90
C PRO A 99 4.47 16.36 -11.30
N THR A 100 5.16 16.78 -10.22
CA THR A 100 6.20 16.01 -9.52
C THR A 100 5.63 15.05 -8.48
N LEU A 101 4.36 15.19 -8.09
CA LEU A 101 3.77 14.49 -6.95
C LEU A 101 3.91 12.96 -7.04
N ALA A 102 3.61 12.37 -8.19
CA ALA A 102 3.73 10.92 -8.38
C ALA A 102 5.16 10.43 -8.17
N ARG A 103 6.15 11.13 -8.75
CA ARG A 103 7.57 10.79 -8.62
C ARG A 103 8.04 10.91 -7.17
N GLU A 104 7.69 12.01 -6.51
CA GLU A 104 8.06 12.26 -5.12
C GLU A 104 7.42 11.23 -4.17
N THR A 105 6.19 10.81 -4.45
CA THR A 105 5.51 9.74 -3.68
C THR A 105 6.26 8.42 -3.84
N VAL A 106 6.61 8.02 -5.07
CA VAL A 106 7.36 6.76 -5.30
C VAL A 106 8.73 6.80 -4.63
N PHE A 107 9.47 7.91 -4.69
CA PHE A 107 10.73 8.06 -3.94
C PHE A 107 10.54 7.85 -2.44
N SER A 108 9.52 8.46 -1.89
CA SER A 108 9.23 8.37 -0.47
C SER A 108 8.83 6.95 -0.05
N VAL A 109 8.02 6.26 -0.87
CA VAL A 109 7.64 4.84 -0.64
C VAL A 109 8.90 3.97 -0.62
N ILE A 110 9.78 4.08 -1.60
CA ILE A 110 11.04 3.30 -1.64
C ILE A 110 11.87 3.57 -0.39
N MET A 111 12.03 4.82 0.02
CA MET A 111 12.79 5.16 1.23
C MET A 111 12.16 4.55 2.49
N VAL A 112 10.84 4.65 2.65
CA VAL A 112 10.14 4.14 3.84
C VAL A 112 10.17 2.63 3.87
N VAL A 113 9.94 1.95 2.75
CA VAL A 113 9.96 0.48 2.68
C VAL A 113 11.37 -0.05 2.91
N CYS A 114 12.35 0.40 2.12
CA CYS A 114 13.70 -0.16 2.18
C CYS A 114 14.45 0.16 3.48
N ASN A 115 14.17 1.29 4.12
CA ASN A 115 14.86 1.66 5.36
C ASN A 115 13.96 1.51 6.59
N GLY A 116 12.72 1.98 6.52
CA GLY A 116 11.80 1.99 7.65
C GLY A 116 11.25 0.59 7.96
N VAL A 117 10.52 0.01 7.01
CA VAL A 117 9.85 -1.29 7.23
C VAL A 117 10.88 -2.40 7.43
N VAL A 118 11.88 -2.49 6.55
CA VAL A 118 12.96 -3.48 6.66
C VAL A 118 13.72 -3.29 7.98
N GLY A 119 14.05 -2.05 8.36
CA GLY A 119 14.72 -1.76 9.62
C GLY A 119 13.92 -2.20 10.85
N VAL A 120 12.62 -1.92 10.87
CA VAL A 120 11.72 -2.37 11.95
C VAL A 120 11.63 -3.88 12.00
N CYS A 121 11.49 -4.56 10.85
CA CYS A 121 11.47 -6.02 10.78
C CYS A 121 12.77 -6.64 11.32
N LEU A 122 13.93 -6.05 10.97
CA LEU A 122 15.23 -6.50 11.47
C LEU A 122 15.37 -6.32 12.98
N ILE A 123 14.93 -5.17 13.52
CA ILE A 123 14.98 -4.91 14.95
C ILE A 123 14.06 -5.89 15.71
N LEU A 124 12.81 -6.02 15.28
CA LEU A 124 11.86 -6.90 15.94
C LEU A 124 12.28 -8.37 15.86
N GLY A 125 12.77 -8.79 14.70
CA GLY A 125 13.25 -10.15 14.50
C GLY A 125 14.53 -10.41 15.30
N GLY A 126 15.49 -9.49 15.31
CA GLY A 126 16.72 -9.59 16.11
C GLY A 126 16.43 -9.64 17.61
N LEU A 127 15.48 -8.84 18.10
CA LEU A 127 15.07 -8.88 19.52
C LEU A 127 14.38 -10.20 19.88
N ARG A 128 13.68 -10.83 18.95
CA ARG A 128 12.92 -12.06 19.22
C ARG A 128 13.73 -13.33 19.01
N TYR A 129 14.55 -13.39 17.96
CA TYR A 129 15.24 -14.60 17.52
C TYR A 129 16.77 -14.53 17.63
N GLY A 130 17.33 -13.35 17.92
CA GLY A 130 18.77 -13.11 18.00
C GLY A 130 19.41 -12.98 16.60
N GLU A 131 19.51 -14.08 15.87
CA GLU A 131 20.05 -14.10 14.50
C GLU A 131 18.92 -14.29 13.48
N GLN A 132 19.05 -13.65 12.32
CA GLN A 132 18.10 -13.77 11.22
C GLN A 132 18.81 -14.27 9.96
N GLY A 133 18.27 -15.32 9.35
CA GLY A 133 18.71 -15.82 8.05
C GLY A 133 18.02 -15.07 6.91
N PHE A 134 18.76 -14.83 5.82
CA PHE A 134 18.24 -14.22 4.61
C PHE A 134 18.36 -15.17 3.42
N GLN A 135 17.31 -15.25 2.61
CA GLN A 135 17.38 -15.90 1.31
C GLN A 135 17.97 -14.93 0.26
N VAL A 136 19.26 -14.99 0.07
CA VAL A 136 20.01 -14.10 -0.84
C VAL A 136 19.51 -14.18 -2.29
N SER A 137 19.08 -15.37 -2.74
CA SER A 137 18.56 -15.59 -4.09
C SER A 137 17.27 -14.79 -4.37
N GLY A 138 16.32 -14.75 -3.42
CA GLY A 138 15.09 -13.98 -3.53
C GLY A 138 15.36 -12.48 -3.53
N ILE A 139 16.18 -12.00 -2.59
CA ILE A 139 16.56 -10.58 -2.49
C ILE A 139 17.30 -10.11 -3.75
N SER A 140 18.26 -10.91 -4.24
CA SER A 140 19.01 -10.58 -5.46
C SER A 140 18.10 -10.47 -6.68
N SER A 141 17.17 -11.40 -6.85
CA SER A 141 16.21 -11.38 -7.95
C SER A 141 15.33 -10.13 -7.92
N TYR A 142 14.89 -9.71 -6.74
CA TYR A 142 14.10 -8.48 -6.55
C TYR A 142 14.92 -7.23 -6.91
N LEU A 143 16.16 -7.13 -6.40
CA LEU A 143 17.03 -5.98 -6.65
C LEU A 143 17.43 -5.83 -8.12
N VAL A 144 17.65 -6.92 -8.84
CA VAL A 144 17.96 -6.92 -10.29
C VAL A 144 16.84 -6.26 -11.10
N VAL A 145 15.59 -6.35 -10.67
CA VAL A 145 14.46 -5.69 -11.34
C VAL A 145 14.21 -4.31 -10.79
N LEU A 146 14.30 -4.12 -9.48
CA LEU A 146 14.05 -2.83 -8.85
C LEU A 146 15.04 -1.75 -9.31
N MET A 147 16.34 -2.08 -9.46
CA MET A 147 17.35 -1.11 -9.89
C MET A 147 17.06 -0.50 -11.27
N PRO A 148 16.83 -1.26 -12.35
CA PRO A 148 16.51 -0.69 -13.64
C PRO A 148 15.15 0.03 -13.64
N LEU A 149 14.15 -0.46 -12.91
CA LEU A 149 12.87 0.24 -12.76
C LEU A 149 13.06 1.62 -12.12
N ALA A 150 13.76 1.69 -11.00
CA ALA A 150 14.04 2.94 -10.30
C ALA A 150 14.90 3.88 -11.17
N THR A 151 15.90 3.35 -11.87
CA THR A 151 16.74 4.15 -12.78
C THR A 151 15.93 4.74 -13.92
N LEU A 152 15.09 3.94 -14.59
CA LEU A 152 14.26 4.42 -15.69
C LEU A 152 13.22 5.45 -15.25
N THR A 153 12.58 5.24 -14.09
CA THR A 153 11.45 6.07 -13.66
C THR A 153 11.87 7.30 -12.87
N LEU A 154 12.91 7.20 -12.06
CA LEU A 154 13.29 8.24 -11.10
C LEU A 154 14.56 8.99 -11.48
N VAL A 155 15.60 8.27 -11.97
CA VAL A 155 16.90 8.85 -12.22
C VAL A 155 17.00 9.42 -13.64
N LEU A 156 16.63 8.65 -14.64
CA LEU A 156 16.80 9.01 -16.05
C LEU A 156 16.06 10.32 -16.47
N PRO A 157 14.86 10.67 -15.94
CA PRO A 157 14.22 11.94 -16.25
C PRO A 157 15.07 13.16 -15.92
N THR A 158 15.94 13.09 -14.91
CA THR A 158 16.80 14.22 -14.50
C THR A 158 17.92 14.51 -15.50
N TYR A 159 18.27 13.54 -16.34
CA TYR A 159 19.32 13.66 -17.35
C TYR A 159 18.78 13.89 -18.77
N THR A 160 17.47 13.84 -18.97
CA THR A 160 16.85 14.09 -20.27
C THR A 160 16.68 15.58 -20.50
N THR A 161 17.04 16.04 -21.69
CA THR A 161 16.96 17.46 -22.10
C THR A 161 15.78 17.74 -23.04
N SER A 162 14.95 16.72 -23.32
CA SER A 162 13.85 16.78 -24.31
C SER A 162 12.63 17.61 -23.82
N ALA A 163 12.49 17.79 -22.52
CA ALA A 163 11.47 18.62 -21.90
C ALA A 163 12.11 19.50 -20.81
N PRO A 164 11.61 20.72 -20.59
CA PRO A 164 12.13 21.58 -19.54
C PRO A 164 11.84 20.98 -18.16
N GLY A 165 12.87 20.90 -17.31
CA GLY A 165 12.81 20.26 -16.01
C GLY A 165 13.15 18.76 -16.08
N ALA A 166 12.93 18.05 -14.97
CA ALA A 166 13.23 16.61 -14.87
C ALA A 166 12.03 15.78 -15.35
N PHE A 167 11.61 15.95 -16.58
CA PHE A 167 10.44 15.29 -17.18
C PHE A 167 10.78 14.64 -18.52
N TYR A 168 10.05 13.56 -18.81
CA TYR A 168 10.07 12.91 -20.10
C TYR A 168 9.16 13.65 -21.10
N SER A 169 9.55 13.67 -22.38
CA SER A 169 8.62 13.99 -23.45
C SER A 169 7.52 12.90 -23.54
N PRO A 170 6.35 13.19 -24.13
CA PRO A 170 5.26 12.20 -24.22
C PRO A 170 5.68 10.89 -24.89
N GLY A 171 6.54 10.91 -25.90
CA GLY A 171 7.06 9.72 -26.55
C GLY A 171 8.00 8.90 -25.66
N GLN A 172 8.90 9.58 -24.93
CA GLN A 172 9.78 8.92 -23.96
C GLN A 172 8.99 8.33 -22.80
N LEU A 173 7.97 9.05 -22.31
CA LEU A 173 7.09 8.56 -21.24
C LEU A 173 6.36 7.28 -21.67
N GLY A 174 5.83 7.24 -22.90
CA GLY A 174 5.21 6.04 -23.46
C GLY A 174 6.17 4.85 -23.54
N PHE A 175 7.39 5.08 -24.01
CA PHE A 175 8.44 4.04 -24.05
C PHE A 175 8.77 3.52 -22.65
N VAL A 176 9.03 4.41 -21.70
CA VAL A 176 9.35 4.04 -20.32
C VAL A 176 8.19 3.29 -19.65
N ALA A 177 6.94 3.72 -19.88
CA ALA A 177 5.76 3.03 -19.37
C ALA A 177 5.67 1.59 -19.88
N VAL A 178 5.87 1.37 -21.18
CA VAL A 178 5.87 0.02 -21.75
C VAL A 178 7.05 -0.81 -21.23
N ALA A 179 8.25 -0.24 -21.17
CA ALA A 179 9.44 -0.93 -20.68
C ALA A 179 9.29 -1.36 -19.20
N THR A 180 8.76 -0.48 -18.36
CA THR A 180 8.53 -0.78 -16.93
C THR A 180 7.44 -1.83 -16.73
N LEU A 181 6.36 -1.79 -17.50
CA LEU A 181 5.32 -2.82 -17.48
C LEU A 181 5.86 -4.18 -17.92
N LEU A 182 6.69 -4.23 -18.95
CA LEU A 182 7.33 -5.47 -19.41
C LEU A 182 8.29 -6.02 -18.35
N LEU A 183 9.14 -5.18 -17.76
CA LEU A 183 10.06 -5.58 -16.69
C LEU A 183 9.30 -6.14 -15.48
N TYR A 184 8.23 -5.46 -15.07
CA TYR A 184 7.38 -5.92 -13.97
C TYR A 184 6.66 -7.22 -14.32
N GLY A 185 6.11 -7.33 -15.53
CA GLY A 185 5.47 -8.57 -16.01
C GLY A 185 6.41 -9.76 -16.05
N VAL A 186 7.65 -9.56 -16.51
CA VAL A 186 8.70 -10.60 -16.49
C VAL A 186 9.05 -10.98 -15.05
N PHE A 187 9.16 -10.01 -14.15
CA PHE A 187 9.40 -10.28 -12.73
C PHE A 187 8.27 -11.13 -12.12
N LEU A 188 7.02 -10.78 -12.35
CA LEU A 188 5.87 -11.55 -11.88
C LEU A 188 5.89 -12.98 -12.44
N TYR A 189 6.22 -13.15 -13.72
CA TYR A 189 6.34 -14.46 -14.33
C TYR A 189 7.46 -15.29 -13.70
N VAL A 190 8.62 -14.69 -13.45
CA VAL A 190 9.75 -15.36 -12.79
C VAL A 190 9.39 -15.76 -11.37
N GLN A 191 8.76 -14.87 -10.61
CA GLN A 191 8.36 -15.08 -9.23
C GLN A 191 7.29 -16.20 -9.10
N THR A 192 6.34 -16.25 -10.03
CA THR A 192 5.18 -17.15 -9.89
C THR A 192 5.37 -18.49 -10.57
N VAL A 193 6.16 -18.55 -11.66
CA VAL A 193 6.25 -19.75 -12.51
C VAL A 193 7.67 -20.35 -12.50
N ARG A 194 8.70 -19.54 -12.80
CA ARG A 194 10.01 -20.08 -13.10
C ARG A 194 10.87 -20.38 -11.86
N HIS A 195 10.86 -19.48 -10.89
CA HIS A 195 11.66 -19.56 -9.67
C HIS A 195 10.80 -19.39 -8.41
N ARG A 196 9.68 -20.06 -8.41
CA ARG A 196 8.75 -20.08 -7.28
C ARG A 196 9.42 -20.40 -5.95
N ASP A 197 10.33 -21.37 -5.96
CA ASP A 197 11.00 -21.88 -4.75
C ASP A 197 11.86 -20.82 -4.03
N TYR A 198 12.30 -19.75 -4.74
CA TYR A 198 13.07 -18.67 -4.12
C TYR A 198 12.21 -17.73 -3.26
N PHE A 199 10.91 -17.77 -3.48
CA PHE A 199 9.94 -16.87 -2.84
C PHE A 199 8.99 -17.61 -1.88
N LEU A 200 9.08 -18.94 -1.82
CA LEU A 200 8.37 -19.73 -0.81
C LEU A 200 9.16 -19.68 0.49
N SER A 201 8.48 -19.37 1.59
CA SER A 201 9.08 -19.51 2.91
C SER A 201 9.05 -20.97 3.36
N ASP A 202 10.13 -21.45 3.96
CA ASP A 202 10.22 -22.80 4.54
C ASP A 202 9.19 -23.08 5.65
N LEU A 203 8.37 -22.08 6.01
CA LEU A 203 7.30 -22.18 6.99
C LEU A 203 5.97 -22.68 6.42
N GLY A 204 5.91 -22.99 5.12
CA GLY A 204 4.67 -23.34 4.40
C GLY A 204 4.02 -24.67 4.74
N ASP A 205 4.69 -25.57 5.49
CA ASP A 205 4.14 -26.88 5.80
C ASP A 205 3.36 -26.98 7.14
N ALA A 206 3.33 -25.90 7.93
CA ALA A 206 2.77 -25.96 9.28
C ALA A 206 1.28 -25.61 9.39
N ASP A 207 0.68 -25.00 8.40
CA ASP A 207 -0.72 -24.56 8.50
C ASP A 207 -1.59 -25.09 7.34
N GLN A 208 -1.75 -26.43 7.27
CA GLN A 208 -2.85 -27.07 6.54
C GLN A 208 -4.17 -26.82 7.28
N SER A 209 -4.46 -25.58 7.59
CA SER A 209 -5.75 -25.16 8.10
C SER A 209 -6.81 -25.35 7.01
N VAL A 210 -7.96 -25.82 7.45
CA VAL A 210 -9.16 -26.13 6.69
C VAL A 210 -9.38 -25.16 5.52
N MET A 211 -9.40 -25.67 4.28
CA MET A 211 -9.66 -24.84 3.09
C MET A 211 -10.95 -24.01 3.27
N PRO A 212 -10.90 -22.69 3.08
CA PRO A 212 -12.08 -21.84 3.24
C PRO A 212 -13.20 -22.28 2.27
N GLU A 213 -14.44 -22.26 2.73
CA GLU A 213 -15.60 -22.57 1.86
C GLU A 213 -15.74 -21.54 0.72
N PRO A 214 -16.25 -21.96 -0.46
CA PRO A 214 -16.45 -21.06 -1.61
C PRO A 214 -17.23 -19.77 -1.25
N ARG A 215 -18.19 -19.90 -0.34
CA ARG A 215 -19.01 -18.80 0.15
C ARG A 215 -18.19 -17.78 0.95
N GLN A 216 -17.28 -18.26 1.79
CA GLN A 216 -16.41 -17.38 2.59
C GLN A 216 -15.45 -16.57 1.70
N VAL A 217 -14.95 -17.19 0.63
CA VAL A 217 -14.08 -16.51 -0.33
C VAL A 217 -14.84 -15.41 -1.06
N TRP A 218 -16.06 -15.69 -1.55
CA TRP A 218 -16.87 -14.67 -2.20
C TRP A 218 -17.24 -13.51 -1.27
N GLU A 219 -17.62 -13.83 -0.04
CA GLU A 219 -17.83 -12.81 0.98
C GLU A 219 -16.55 -11.97 1.22
N SER A 220 -15.38 -12.60 1.29
CA SER A 220 -14.10 -11.91 1.46
C SER A 220 -13.74 -11.04 0.27
N VAL A 221 -14.03 -11.45 -0.97
CA VAL A 221 -13.84 -10.61 -2.16
C VAL A 221 -14.70 -9.35 -2.08
N VAL A 222 -15.98 -9.47 -1.73
CA VAL A 222 -16.89 -8.33 -1.62
C VAL A 222 -16.43 -7.38 -0.49
N LEU A 223 -16.05 -7.94 0.67
CA LEU A 223 -15.58 -7.14 1.81
C LEU A 223 -14.23 -6.49 1.53
N LEU A 224 -13.35 -7.14 0.77
CA LEU A 224 -12.10 -6.57 0.29
C LEU A 224 -12.38 -5.34 -0.58
N VAL A 225 -13.25 -5.44 -1.59
CA VAL A 225 -13.60 -4.32 -2.46
C VAL A 225 -14.21 -3.16 -1.67
N ILE A 226 -15.13 -3.45 -0.73
CA ILE A 226 -15.70 -2.43 0.17
C ILE A 226 -14.60 -1.77 1.00
N GLY A 227 -13.69 -2.55 1.56
CA GLY A 227 -12.54 -2.08 2.33
C GLY A 227 -11.62 -1.19 1.50
N LEU A 228 -11.30 -1.58 0.25
CA LEU A 228 -10.49 -0.77 -0.67
C LEU A 228 -11.11 0.61 -0.91
N VAL A 229 -12.42 0.67 -1.16
CA VAL A 229 -13.14 1.95 -1.32
C VAL A 229 -13.09 2.76 -0.03
N ALA A 230 -13.30 2.12 1.12
CA ALA A 230 -13.23 2.78 2.43
C ALA A 230 -11.83 3.36 2.70
N VAL A 231 -10.75 2.62 2.41
CA VAL A 231 -9.36 3.08 2.55
C VAL A 231 -9.11 4.33 1.71
N VAL A 232 -9.51 4.33 0.43
CA VAL A 232 -9.34 5.49 -0.46
C VAL A 232 -10.08 6.73 0.07
N LEU A 233 -11.31 6.56 0.54
CA LEU A 233 -12.10 7.68 1.09
C LEU A 233 -11.54 8.20 2.41
N LEU A 234 -11.14 7.31 3.33
CA LEU A 234 -10.52 7.67 4.60
C LEU A 234 -9.17 8.37 4.39
N ALA A 235 -8.33 7.84 3.52
CA ALA A 235 -7.03 8.41 3.22
C ALA A 235 -7.14 9.83 2.65
N LYS A 236 -8.12 10.10 1.77
CA LYS A 236 -8.42 11.47 1.30
C LYS A 236 -8.79 12.41 2.44
N GLY A 237 -9.65 11.95 3.35
CA GLY A 237 -10.08 12.76 4.50
C GLY A 237 -8.93 13.06 5.46
N VAL A 238 -8.05 12.09 5.69
CA VAL A 238 -6.90 12.22 6.59
C VAL A 238 -5.76 13.04 5.97
N ALA A 239 -5.50 12.89 4.66
CA ALA A 239 -4.42 13.57 3.96
C ALA A 239 -4.49 15.10 4.10
N GLY A 240 -5.66 15.71 3.95
CA GLY A 240 -5.84 17.16 4.10
C GLY A 240 -5.55 17.66 5.52
N SER A 241 -5.89 16.87 6.53
CA SER A 241 -5.62 17.21 7.93
C SER A 241 -4.15 17.06 8.29
N ILE A 242 -3.48 16.05 7.74
CA ILE A 242 -2.03 15.86 7.88
C ILE A 242 -1.29 17.02 7.20
N GLU A 243 -1.72 17.43 6.01
CA GLU A 243 -1.11 18.57 5.30
C GLU A 243 -1.16 19.86 6.14
N THR A 244 -2.31 20.17 6.74
CA THR A 244 -2.45 21.33 7.63
C THR A 244 -1.59 21.22 8.89
N ALA A 245 -1.52 20.04 9.50
CA ALA A 245 -0.68 19.82 10.67
C ALA A 245 0.82 19.95 10.35
N VAL A 246 1.26 19.41 9.21
CA VAL A 246 2.67 19.49 8.74
C VAL A 246 3.06 20.93 8.42
N LEU A 247 2.18 21.69 7.77
CA LEU A 247 2.41 23.11 7.50
C LEU A 247 2.52 23.94 8.80
N ALA A 248 1.73 23.59 9.82
CA ALA A 248 1.78 24.25 11.14
C ALA A 248 3.10 23.96 11.88
N ILE A 249 3.72 22.80 11.66
CA ILE A 249 5.01 22.43 12.26
C ILE A 249 6.20 22.98 11.45
N GLY A 250 5.96 23.55 10.25
CA GLY A 250 7.00 24.12 9.40
C GLY A 250 7.91 23.10 8.71
N ALA A 251 7.52 21.84 8.69
CA ALA A 251 8.34 20.75 8.19
C ALA A 251 7.93 20.31 6.77
N THR A 252 8.53 20.91 5.75
CA THR A 252 8.28 20.54 4.34
C THR A 252 8.65 19.08 4.02
N LEU A 253 9.66 18.51 4.68
CA LEU A 253 10.09 17.11 4.53
C LEU A 253 9.11 16.11 5.14
N VAL A 254 8.42 16.46 6.23
CA VAL A 254 7.44 15.58 6.90
C VAL A 254 6.22 15.35 6.01
N LYS A 255 5.87 16.29 5.13
CA LYS A 255 4.77 16.16 4.17
C LYS A 255 4.96 14.96 3.24
N LEU A 256 6.17 14.77 2.70
CA LEU A 256 6.55 13.65 1.85
C LEU A 256 6.50 12.31 2.60
N VAL A 257 7.06 12.27 3.82
CA VAL A 257 7.10 11.05 4.64
C VAL A 257 5.70 10.62 5.09
N CYS A 258 4.84 11.55 5.52
CA CYS A 258 3.47 11.22 5.94
C CYS A 258 2.60 10.72 4.79
N THR A 259 2.73 11.31 3.59
CA THR A 259 2.00 10.81 2.40
C THR A 259 2.45 9.40 2.04
N SER A 260 3.75 9.11 2.14
CA SER A 260 4.32 7.78 1.94
C SER A 260 3.90 6.76 3.00
N LEU A 261 3.85 7.16 4.27
CA LEU A 261 3.41 6.26 5.36
C LEU A 261 1.95 5.83 5.19
N ILE A 262 1.08 6.71 4.68
CA ILE A 262 -0.29 6.35 4.34
C ILE A 262 -0.31 5.33 3.19
N CYS A 263 0.50 5.53 2.15
CA CYS A 263 0.65 4.57 1.06
C CYS A 263 1.30 3.26 1.52
N CYS A 264 2.33 3.32 2.38
CA CYS A 264 3.02 2.12 2.90
C CYS A 264 2.24 1.39 4.00
N GLY A 265 1.42 2.09 4.80
CA GLY A 265 0.51 1.44 5.76
C GLY A 265 -0.53 0.54 5.09
N VAL A 266 -0.67 0.66 3.77
CA VAL A 266 -1.47 -0.22 2.92
C VAL A 266 -0.64 -1.40 2.38
N MET A 267 0.71 -1.29 2.37
CA MET A 267 1.61 -2.34 1.87
C MET A 267 2.13 -3.30 2.96
N ALA A 268 2.03 -2.95 4.24
CA ALA A 268 2.44 -3.78 5.38
C ALA A 268 1.29 -4.60 5.96
#